data_042543d95f3b8b28459fe4f0dd42d17b
#
_entry.id   042543d95f3b8b28459fe4f0dd42d17b
#
_cell.length_a   1.000
_cell.length_b   1.000
_cell.length_c   1.000
_cell.angle_alpha   90.00
_cell.angle_beta   90.00
_cell.angle_gamma   90.00
#
_symmetry.space_group_name_H-M   'P 1'
#
loop_
_entity.id
_entity.type
_entity.pdbx_description
1 polymer ?
#
loop_
_entity_poly.entity_id
_entity_poly.type
_entity_poly.pdbx_seq_one_letter_code
_entity_poly.pdbx_strand_id
1 'polypeptide(L)'
;MKWIITISAILLFALAGCGKDKQSTNELITVDVTKNYPEKELTLQDFMDVEYIPLETNDEFVTQGKVMAIGAEVILITNWANDGNLFVFDRKTGKALKKINRKGQGGEEYVGITEVVLDEANKEIFVIAYTGSKISVYDLYGNFKRSFKAEGTESHINTFNYDRDNLISYVPVSYTHLRAHETRSN
;
A
#
# COMPACT_ATOMS: atom_id res chain seq x y z
N MET A 1 9.67 68.65 -14.19
CA MET A 1 8.40 68.31 -13.54
C MET A 1 7.74 67.05 -14.08
N LYS A 2 7.73 66.79 -15.38
CA LYS A 2 7.08 65.57 -15.94
C LYS A 2 7.77 64.26 -15.52
N TRP A 3 9.08 64.21 -15.30
CA TRP A 3 9.83 63.01 -14.88
C TRP A 3 9.60 62.62 -13.42
N ILE A 4 9.30 63.54 -12.56
CA ILE A 4 9.03 63.26 -11.13
C ILE A 4 7.65 62.61 -10.97
N ILE A 5 6.69 62.97 -11.82
CA ILE A 5 5.35 62.40 -11.83
C ILE A 5 5.36 60.93 -12.31
N THR A 6 6.20 60.63 -13.33
CA THR A 6 6.32 59.26 -13.83
C THR A 6 7.05 58.33 -12.84
N ILE A 7 8.05 58.80 -12.12
CA ILE A 7 8.72 57.99 -11.09
C ILE A 7 7.80 57.75 -9.91
N SER A 8 6.97 58.73 -9.51
CA SER A 8 5.99 58.58 -8.43
C SER A 8 4.87 57.61 -8.79
N ALA A 9 4.41 57.57 -10.06
CA ALA A 9 3.42 56.60 -10.52
C ALA A 9 3.93 55.16 -10.56
N ILE A 10 5.20 54.94 -10.90
CA ILE A 10 5.83 53.59 -10.89
C ILE A 10 6.00 53.10 -9.46
N LEU A 11 6.33 53.96 -8.50
CA LEU A 11 6.48 53.57 -7.09
C LEU A 11 5.16 53.19 -6.43
N LEU A 12 4.05 53.77 -6.85
CA LEU A 12 2.71 53.42 -6.35
C LEU A 12 2.19 52.06 -6.87
N PHE A 13 2.61 51.63 -8.05
CA PHE A 13 2.28 50.31 -8.58
C PHE A 13 3.07 49.17 -7.92
N ALA A 14 4.25 49.44 -7.36
CA ALA A 14 5.06 48.43 -6.67
C ALA A 14 4.49 48.07 -5.27
N LEU A 15 3.59 48.83 -4.71
CA LEU A 15 2.98 48.56 -3.40
C LEU A 15 1.64 47.79 -3.46
N ALA A 16 1.11 47.53 -4.65
CA ALA A 16 -0.15 46.81 -4.83
C ALA A 16 0.02 45.28 -4.96
N GLY A 17 1.27 44.78 -4.86
CA GLY A 17 1.62 43.37 -4.99
C GLY A 17 1.56 42.58 -3.67
N CYS A 18 0.61 42.90 -2.77
CA CYS A 18 0.31 42.02 -1.65
C CYS A 18 -0.58 40.87 -2.15
N GLY A 19 0.02 39.82 -2.68
CA GLY A 19 -0.68 38.58 -2.92
C GLY A 19 -1.29 38.11 -1.60
N LYS A 20 -2.63 37.98 -1.58
CA LYS A 20 -3.30 37.22 -0.54
C LYS A 20 -2.78 35.79 -0.66
N ASP A 21 -1.82 35.43 0.19
CA ASP A 21 -1.59 34.04 0.52
C ASP A 21 -2.96 33.49 0.95
N LYS A 22 -3.51 32.60 0.13
CA LYS A 22 -4.54 31.71 0.61
C LYS A 22 -3.86 30.84 1.67
N GLN A 23 -3.85 31.31 2.91
CA GLN A 23 -3.72 30.42 4.05
C GLN A 23 -4.83 29.37 3.85
N SER A 24 -4.44 28.18 3.43
CA SER A 24 -5.25 27.00 3.65
C SER A 24 -5.37 26.90 5.17
N THR A 25 -6.44 27.42 5.72
CA THR A 25 -6.83 27.13 7.08
C THR A 25 -7.13 25.64 7.12
N ASN A 26 -6.09 24.84 7.40
CA ASN A 26 -6.27 23.51 7.95
C ASN A 26 -6.81 23.69 9.37
N GLU A 27 -8.03 24.24 9.48
CA GLU A 27 -8.75 24.19 10.73
C GLU A 27 -9.05 22.72 11.00
N LEU A 28 -8.38 22.19 11.99
CA LEU A 28 -8.69 20.87 12.51
C LEU A 28 -10.15 20.86 12.92
N ILE A 29 -10.91 19.91 12.36
CA ILE A 29 -12.30 19.72 12.74
C ILE A 29 -12.32 19.37 14.22
N THR A 30 -12.84 20.28 15.06
CA THR A 30 -12.98 20.02 16.48
C THR A 30 -14.34 19.36 16.74
N VAL A 31 -14.31 18.15 17.25
CA VAL A 31 -15.51 17.42 17.66
C VAL A 31 -15.73 17.64 19.17
N ASP A 32 -16.85 18.21 19.51
CA ASP A 32 -17.23 18.41 20.91
C ASP A 32 -17.82 17.10 21.46
N VAL A 33 -17.01 16.32 22.16
CA VAL A 33 -17.40 15.02 22.73
C VAL A 33 -18.46 15.09 23.83
N THR A 34 -18.81 16.30 24.30
CA THR A 34 -19.85 16.49 25.31
C THR A 34 -21.24 16.68 24.71
N LYS A 35 -21.32 16.92 23.40
CA LYS A 35 -22.59 17.07 22.69
C LYS A 35 -23.19 15.74 22.33
N ASN A 36 -24.51 15.68 22.41
CA ASN A 36 -25.28 14.57 21.91
C ASN A 36 -25.49 14.76 20.41
N TYR A 37 -24.83 13.97 19.57
CA TYR A 37 -25.00 13.99 18.13
C TYR A 37 -26.13 13.05 17.70
N PRO A 38 -26.91 13.40 16.69
CA PRO A 38 -27.93 12.51 16.17
C PRO A 38 -27.27 11.24 15.60
N GLU A 39 -27.80 10.10 15.95
CA GLU A 39 -27.42 8.84 15.34
C GLU A 39 -27.90 8.80 13.90
N LYS A 40 -27.03 8.39 12.99
CA LYS A 40 -27.34 8.14 11.60
C LYS A 40 -26.86 6.75 11.23
N GLU A 41 -27.76 5.93 10.72
CA GLU A 41 -27.36 4.69 10.08
C GLU A 41 -26.66 5.01 8.77
N LEU A 42 -25.43 4.54 8.64
CA LEU A 42 -24.59 4.81 7.49
C LEU A 42 -24.36 3.50 6.75
N THR A 43 -24.54 3.56 5.44
CA THR A 43 -24.18 2.46 4.55
C THR A 43 -22.86 2.75 3.87
N LEU A 44 -22.19 1.70 3.38
CA LEU A 44 -20.89 1.87 2.70
C LEU A 44 -21.02 2.80 1.49
N GLN A 45 -22.15 2.76 0.81
CA GLN A 45 -22.46 3.60 -0.35
C GLN A 45 -22.60 5.10 -0.03
N ASP A 46 -22.80 5.48 1.25
CA ASP A 46 -22.81 6.88 1.66
C ASP A 46 -21.42 7.56 1.57
N PHE A 47 -20.35 6.75 1.50
CA PHE A 47 -18.95 7.22 1.56
C PHE A 47 -18.13 6.90 0.34
N MET A 48 -18.49 5.86 -0.41
CA MET A 48 -17.69 5.37 -1.52
C MET A 48 -18.52 4.61 -2.55
N ASP A 49 -18.02 4.59 -3.76
CA ASP A 49 -18.51 3.71 -4.80
C ASP A 49 -18.10 2.28 -4.49
N VAL A 50 -19.07 1.36 -4.57
CA VAL A 50 -18.84 -0.06 -4.30
C VAL A 50 -19.00 -0.85 -5.59
N GLU A 51 -17.96 -1.55 -5.97
CA GLU A 51 -17.94 -2.44 -7.12
C GLU A 51 -17.76 -3.89 -6.66
N TYR A 52 -18.57 -4.79 -7.20
CA TYR A 52 -18.46 -6.23 -6.96
C TYR A 52 -17.89 -6.91 -8.21
N ILE A 53 -16.75 -7.56 -8.06
CA ILE A 53 -16.09 -8.30 -9.13
C ILE A 53 -16.22 -9.78 -8.84
N PRO A 54 -17.11 -10.51 -9.55
CA PRO A 54 -17.22 -11.95 -9.40
C PRO A 54 -15.98 -12.62 -9.99
N LEU A 55 -15.28 -13.39 -9.18
CA LEU A 55 -14.12 -14.13 -9.67
C LEU A 55 -14.54 -15.41 -10.35
N GLU A 56 -13.95 -15.70 -11.50
CA GLU A 56 -14.15 -16.96 -12.21
C GLU A 56 -13.71 -18.13 -11.32
N THR A 57 -14.59 -19.14 -11.24
CA THR A 57 -14.34 -20.36 -10.48
C THR A 57 -14.50 -21.57 -11.40
N ASN A 58 -13.48 -22.41 -11.45
CA ASN A 58 -13.48 -23.68 -12.17
C ASN A 58 -12.55 -24.68 -11.44
N ASP A 59 -12.37 -25.88 -11.93
CA ASP A 59 -11.59 -26.93 -11.26
C ASP A 59 -10.11 -26.54 -10.98
N GLU A 60 -9.53 -25.65 -11.77
CA GLU A 60 -8.18 -25.14 -11.57
C GLU A 60 -8.13 -23.91 -10.65
N PHE A 61 -9.18 -23.07 -10.71
CA PHE A 61 -9.26 -21.80 -10.00
C PHE A 61 -10.26 -21.89 -8.85
N VAL A 62 -9.98 -22.76 -7.89
CA VAL A 62 -10.67 -22.82 -6.60
C VAL A 62 -9.82 -22.10 -5.56
N THR A 63 -10.33 -20.98 -5.05
CA THR A 63 -9.60 -20.16 -4.09
C THR A 63 -10.41 -19.93 -2.81
N GLN A 64 -9.71 -19.81 -1.68
CA GLN A 64 -10.28 -19.40 -0.40
C GLN A 64 -10.38 -17.86 -0.26
N GLY A 65 -9.97 -17.12 -1.29
CA GLY A 65 -10.20 -15.67 -1.38
C GLY A 65 -9.30 -14.79 -0.51
N LYS A 66 -8.10 -15.25 -0.12
CA LYS A 66 -7.15 -14.36 0.58
C LYS A 66 -6.52 -13.41 -0.43
N VAL A 67 -7.06 -12.19 -0.50
CA VAL A 67 -6.53 -11.14 -1.38
C VAL A 67 -5.19 -10.66 -0.86
N MET A 68 -4.17 -10.69 -1.71
CA MET A 68 -2.80 -10.27 -1.40
C MET A 68 -2.46 -8.92 -2.00
N ALA A 69 -2.90 -8.66 -3.22
CA ALA A 69 -2.71 -7.38 -3.88
C ALA A 69 -3.83 -7.10 -4.89
N ILE A 70 -4.15 -5.83 -5.04
CA ILE A 70 -5.10 -5.33 -6.05
C ILE A 70 -4.38 -4.24 -6.82
N GLY A 71 -4.16 -4.48 -8.11
CA GLY A 71 -3.61 -3.52 -9.03
C GLY A 71 -4.66 -2.87 -9.92
N ALA A 72 -4.23 -2.13 -10.92
CA ALA A 72 -5.11 -1.57 -11.94
C ALA A 72 -5.58 -2.61 -12.97
N GLU A 73 -4.73 -3.58 -13.27
CA GLU A 73 -4.98 -4.62 -14.27
C GLU A 73 -5.32 -5.98 -13.66
N VAL A 74 -4.71 -6.34 -12.53
CA VAL A 74 -4.82 -7.67 -11.94
C VAL A 74 -5.14 -7.67 -10.45
N ILE A 75 -5.73 -8.78 -9.99
CA ILE A 75 -5.92 -9.12 -8.58
C ILE A 75 -5.11 -10.36 -8.28
N LEU A 76 -4.34 -10.35 -7.20
CA LEU A 76 -3.55 -11.48 -6.72
C LEU A 76 -4.21 -12.08 -5.48
N ILE A 77 -4.46 -13.38 -5.52
CA ILE A 77 -5.16 -14.11 -4.46
C ILE A 77 -4.38 -15.37 -4.10
N THR A 78 -4.33 -15.68 -2.81
CA THR A 78 -3.78 -16.94 -2.30
C THR A 78 -4.81 -17.67 -1.46
N ASN A 79 -4.48 -18.90 -1.05
CA ASN A 79 -5.26 -19.66 -0.11
C ASN A 79 -4.75 -19.48 1.33
N TRP A 80 -5.64 -19.53 2.31
CA TRP A 80 -5.30 -19.52 3.73
C TRP A 80 -4.49 -20.76 4.14
N ALA A 81 -4.73 -21.88 3.46
CA ALA A 81 -4.04 -23.14 3.69
C ALA A 81 -2.54 -23.12 3.36
N ASN A 82 -2.05 -22.02 2.77
CA ASN A 82 -0.66 -21.87 2.33
C ASN A 82 -0.15 -23.05 1.48
N ASP A 83 -1.00 -23.48 0.55
CA ASP A 83 -0.74 -24.56 -0.39
C ASP A 83 0.27 -24.20 -1.49
N GLY A 84 0.72 -22.95 -1.49
CA GLY A 84 1.64 -22.36 -2.46
C GLY A 84 0.96 -21.85 -3.73
N ASN A 85 -0.36 -21.89 -3.79
CA ASN A 85 -1.08 -21.35 -4.94
C ASN A 85 -1.17 -19.83 -4.86
N LEU A 86 -0.83 -19.18 -5.97
CA LEU A 86 -1.06 -17.77 -6.25
C LEU A 86 -1.89 -17.68 -7.52
N PHE A 87 -3.07 -17.10 -7.40
CA PHE A 87 -4.02 -16.92 -8.49
C PHE A 87 -3.97 -15.47 -8.97
N VAL A 88 -3.91 -15.31 -10.28
CA VAL A 88 -3.94 -14.02 -10.96
C VAL A 88 -5.27 -13.91 -11.69
N PHE A 89 -6.05 -12.89 -11.37
CA PHE A 89 -7.33 -12.59 -12.01
C PHE A 89 -7.27 -11.24 -12.69
N ASP A 90 -8.02 -11.09 -13.78
CA ASP A 90 -8.27 -9.80 -14.40
C ASP A 90 -9.08 -8.89 -13.47
N ARG A 91 -8.59 -7.68 -13.23
CA ARG A 91 -9.19 -6.74 -12.28
C ARG A 91 -10.60 -6.28 -12.67
N LYS A 92 -10.88 -6.16 -13.96
CA LYS A 92 -12.15 -5.63 -14.45
C LYS A 92 -13.24 -6.69 -14.59
N THR A 93 -12.86 -7.87 -15.04
CA THR A 93 -13.81 -8.92 -15.41
C THR A 93 -13.88 -10.04 -14.39
N GLY A 94 -12.91 -10.15 -13.49
CA GLY A 94 -12.77 -11.28 -12.57
C GLY A 94 -12.34 -12.58 -13.26
N LYS A 95 -11.98 -12.55 -14.54
CA LYS A 95 -11.54 -13.75 -15.27
C LYS A 95 -10.25 -14.30 -14.71
N ALA A 96 -10.16 -15.61 -14.61
CA ALA A 96 -8.97 -16.33 -14.24
C ALA A 96 -7.91 -16.22 -15.35
N LEU A 97 -6.74 -15.66 -15.01
CA LEU A 97 -5.65 -15.46 -15.97
C LEU A 97 -4.56 -16.51 -15.81
N LYS A 98 -4.09 -16.72 -14.58
CA LYS A 98 -2.99 -17.63 -14.28
C LYS A 98 -3.06 -18.17 -12.87
N LYS A 99 -2.75 -19.46 -12.71
CA LYS A 99 -2.42 -20.09 -11.46
C LYS A 99 -0.91 -20.35 -11.43
N ILE A 100 -0.25 -19.83 -10.42
CA ILE A 100 1.17 -19.98 -10.19
C ILE A 100 1.35 -20.82 -8.93
N ASN A 101 2.12 -21.91 -9.03
CA ASN A 101 2.55 -22.67 -7.88
C ASN A 101 4.01 -23.03 -8.07
N ARG A 102 4.87 -22.44 -7.25
CA ARG A 102 6.30 -22.69 -7.20
C ARG A 102 6.73 -23.12 -5.79
N LYS A 103 5.82 -23.82 -5.09
CA LYS A 103 6.14 -24.33 -3.74
C LYS A 103 7.18 -25.42 -3.80
N GLY A 104 8.31 -25.19 -3.12
CA GLY A 104 9.43 -26.11 -3.05
C GLY A 104 10.59 -25.51 -2.26
N GLN A 105 11.76 -26.14 -2.35
CA GLN A 105 12.97 -25.74 -1.62
C GLN A 105 14.12 -25.30 -2.55
N GLY A 106 13.89 -25.26 -3.83
CA GLY A 106 14.88 -24.86 -4.83
C GLY A 106 15.15 -23.35 -4.84
N GLY A 107 16.18 -22.96 -5.57
CA GLY A 107 16.60 -21.57 -5.69
C GLY A 107 15.52 -20.66 -6.29
N GLU A 108 14.71 -21.19 -7.21
CA GLU A 108 13.63 -20.50 -7.91
C GLU A 108 12.26 -20.70 -7.25
N GLU A 109 12.21 -21.40 -6.12
CA GLU A 109 11.00 -21.81 -5.45
C GLU A 109 10.80 -21.05 -4.13
N TYR A 110 9.61 -21.14 -3.55
CA TYR A 110 9.29 -20.64 -2.22
C TYR A 110 8.71 -21.76 -1.36
N VAL A 111 9.05 -21.80 -0.08
CA VAL A 111 8.53 -22.82 0.87
C VAL A 111 7.07 -22.57 1.25
N GLY A 112 6.58 -21.37 1.06
CA GLY A 112 5.22 -20.92 1.32
C GLY A 112 5.14 -19.44 1.08
N ILE A 113 3.93 -18.90 1.08
CA ILE A 113 3.66 -17.49 0.80
C ILE A 113 3.20 -16.82 2.08
N THR A 114 3.98 -15.87 2.59
CA THR A 114 3.56 -15.00 3.70
C THR A 114 2.91 -13.73 3.16
N GLU A 115 3.56 -13.13 2.18
CA GLU A 115 3.14 -11.88 1.59
C GLU A 115 3.44 -11.87 0.09
N VAL A 116 2.65 -11.11 -0.65
CA VAL A 116 2.85 -10.89 -2.08
C VAL A 116 2.76 -9.39 -2.35
N VAL A 117 3.74 -8.86 -3.04
CA VAL A 117 3.75 -7.47 -3.51
C VAL A 117 3.67 -7.45 -5.03
N LEU A 118 2.79 -6.63 -5.56
CA LEU A 118 2.60 -6.44 -6.99
C LEU A 118 3.30 -5.16 -7.44
N ASP A 119 4.14 -5.28 -8.44
CA ASP A 119 4.69 -4.16 -9.20
C ASP A 119 4.16 -4.24 -10.64
N GLU A 120 3.07 -3.55 -10.88
CA GLU A 120 2.44 -3.54 -12.21
C GLU A 120 3.30 -2.80 -13.25
N ALA A 121 4.05 -1.78 -12.83
CA ALA A 121 4.88 -1.00 -13.74
C ALA A 121 5.97 -1.87 -14.41
N ASN A 122 6.55 -2.78 -13.63
CA ASN A 122 7.56 -3.73 -14.10
C ASN A 122 6.98 -5.11 -14.44
N LYS A 123 5.66 -5.32 -14.25
CA LYS A 123 4.96 -6.60 -14.42
C LYS A 123 5.60 -7.72 -13.59
N GLU A 124 5.89 -7.41 -12.34
CA GLU A 124 6.56 -8.29 -11.40
C GLU A 124 5.72 -8.59 -10.17
N ILE A 125 5.87 -9.81 -9.68
CA ILE A 125 5.28 -10.29 -8.44
C ILE A 125 6.43 -10.66 -7.51
N PHE A 126 6.49 -10.00 -6.35
CA PHE A 126 7.43 -10.32 -5.29
C PHE A 126 6.73 -11.25 -4.30
N VAL A 127 7.23 -12.45 -4.16
CA VAL A 127 6.74 -13.44 -3.20
C VAL A 127 7.70 -13.50 -2.02
N ILE A 128 7.20 -13.09 -0.85
CA ILE A 128 7.93 -13.15 0.40
C ILE A 128 7.64 -14.51 1.04
N ALA A 129 8.69 -15.31 1.22
CA ALA A 129 8.58 -16.64 1.76
C ALA A 129 8.33 -16.64 3.27
N TYR A 130 7.76 -17.73 3.79
CA TYR A 130 7.44 -17.92 5.20
C TYR A 130 8.62 -17.72 6.15
N THR A 131 9.84 -17.93 5.69
CA THR A 131 11.07 -17.69 6.46
C THR A 131 11.47 -16.22 6.55
N GLY A 132 10.71 -15.33 5.89
CA GLY A 132 10.85 -13.87 5.98
C GLY A 132 12.09 -13.28 5.29
N SER A 133 13.11 -14.08 5.02
CA SER A 133 14.38 -13.55 4.50
C SER A 133 14.55 -13.66 2.99
N LYS A 134 13.81 -14.56 2.33
CA LYS A 134 13.90 -14.74 0.87
C LYS A 134 12.71 -14.08 0.18
N ILE A 135 13.01 -13.22 -0.77
CA ILE A 135 12.05 -12.64 -1.70
C ILE A 135 12.34 -13.21 -3.09
N SER A 136 11.36 -13.89 -3.66
CA SER A 136 11.45 -14.44 -5.02
C SER A 136 10.59 -13.61 -5.95
N VAL A 137 11.14 -13.23 -7.11
CA VAL A 137 10.48 -12.37 -8.09
C VAL A 137 10.11 -13.17 -9.32
N TYR A 138 8.85 -13.06 -9.71
CA TYR A 138 8.27 -13.71 -10.88
C TYR A 138 7.63 -12.65 -11.79
N ASP A 139 7.42 -13.00 -13.05
CA ASP A 139 6.51 -12.25 -13.89
C ASP A 139 5.04 -12.64 -13.60
N LEU A 140 4.08 -11.95 -14.23
CA LEU A 140 2.65 -12.25 -14.08
C LEU A 140 2.24 -13.63 -14.61
N TYR A 141 3.12 -14.31 -15.34
CA TYR A 141 2.92 -15.67 -15.84
C TYR A 141 3.54 -16.73 -14.95
N GLY A 142 4.28 -16.35 -13.90
CA GLY A 142 4.94 -17.25 -12.96
C GLY A 142 6.32 -17.72 -13.39
N ASN A 143 6.95 -17.06 -14.37
CA ASN A 143 8.33 -17.32 -14.71
C ASN A 143 9.23 -16.64 -13.71
N PHE A 144 10.20 -17.38 -13.18
CA PHE A 144 11.18 -16.86 -12.25
C PHE A 144 12.10 -15.83 -12.91
N LYS A 145 12.33 -14.71 -12.24
CA LYS A 145 13.24 -13.66 -12.70
C LYS A 145 14.50 -13.57 -11.87
N ARG A 146 14.36 -13.48 -10.55
CA ARG A 146 15.46 -13.36 -9.59
C ARG A 146 14.98 -13.63 -8.17
N SER A 147 15.91 -13.78 -7.27
CA SER A 147 15.63 -13.76 -5.83
C SER A 147 16.73 -13.03 -5.08
N PHE A 148 16.39 -12.47 -3.93
CA PHE A 148 17.31 -11.80 -3.02
C PHE A 148 16.88 -12.01 -1.58
N LYS A 149 17.77 -11.68 -0.65
CA LYS A 149 17.48 -11.70 0.77
C LYS A 149 17.19 -10.28 1.23
N ALA A 150 16.11 -10.10 1.99
CA ALA A 150 15.88 -8.86 2.69
C ALA A 150 16.79 -8.79 3.92
N GLU A 151 17.50 -7.69 4.10
CA GLU A 151 18.36 -7.47 5.25
C GLU A 151 17.55 -7.13 6.50
N GLY A 152 17.97 -7.63 7.65
CA GLY A 152 17.43 -7.21 8.96
C GLY A 152 16.12 -7.86 9.37
N THR A 153 15.68 -8.95 8.75
CA THR A 153 14.36 -9.49 8.99
C THR A 153 14.36 -10.87 9.59
N GLU A 154 14.13 -10.90 10.89
CA GLU A 154 13.55 -12.06 11.53
C GLU A 154 12.02 -11.89 11.47
N SER A 155 11.35 -12.65 10.60
CA SER A 155 9.90 -12.88 10.50
C SER A 155 8.95 -11.68 10.73
N HIS A 156 8.14 -11.37 9.79
CA HIS A 156 7.04 -10.38 9.68
C HIS A 156 7.44 -9.06 9.01
N ILE A 157 7.75 -9.15 7.75
CA ILE A 157 7.97 -7.97 6.92
C ILE A 157 6.64 -7.60 6.31
N ASN A 158 6.12 -6.42 6.66
CA ASN A 158 5.10 -5.79 5.83
C ASN A 158 5.84 -5.03 4.73
N THR A 159 5.70 -5.48 3.50
CA THR A 159 6.44 -4.96 2.35
C THR A 159 5.46 -4.33 1.36
N PHE A 160 5.82 -3.15 0.88
CA PHE A 160 5.01 -2.40 -0.08
C PHE A 160 5.88 -1.99 -1.26
N ASN A 161 5.27 -1.95 -2.44
CA ASN A 161 5.88 -1.30 -3.59
C ASN A 161 5.84 0.21 -3.36
N TYR A 162 7.00 0.85 -3.31
CA TYR A 162 7.12 2.29 -3.09
C TYR A 162 7.22 3.05 -4.41
N ASP A 163 8.13 2.63 -5.26
CA ASP A 163 8.31 3.18 -6.59
C ASP A 163 8.85 2.09 -7.54
N ARG A 164 9.25 2.50 -8.74
CA ARG A 164 9.72 1.59 -9.78
C ARG A 164 10.93 0.74 -9.37
N ASP A 165 11.77 1.25 -8.50
CA ASP A 165 13.09 0.68 -8.18
C ASP A 165 13.19 0.25 -6.70
N ASN A 166 12.21 0.61 -5.85
CA ASN A 166 12.29 0.44 -4.41
C ASN A 166 11.06 -0.26 -3.82
N LEU A 167 11.32 -1.18 -2.89
CA LEU A 167 10.34 -1.72 -1.95
C LEU A 167 10.60 -1.11 -0.57
N ILE A 168 9.55 -0.77 0.16
CA ILE A 168 9.63 -0.39 1.57
C ILE A 168 9.11 -1.54 2.41
N SER A 169 9.90 -1.94 3.40
CA SER A 169 9.49 -2.89 4.42
C SER A 169 9.57 -2.26 5.80
N TYR A 170 8.63 -2.59 6.68
CA TYR A 170 8.73 -2.22 8.08
C TYR A 170 8.49 -3.43 8.98
N VAL A 171 9.17 -3.44 10.10
CA VAL A 171 8.96 -4.42 11.18
C VAL A 171 8.24 -3.70 12.31
N PRO A 172 7.03 -4.13 12.70
CA PRO A 172 6.37 -3.56 13.85
C PRO A 172 7.21 -3.80 15.10
N VAL A 173 7.70 -2.75 15.74
CA VAL A 173 8.40 -2.85 17.02
C VAL A 173 7.35 -2.75 18.13
N SER A 174 7.14 -3.83 18.85
CA SER A 174 6.33 -3.79 20.06
C SER A 174 7.17 -3.23 21.20
N TYR A 175 6.92 -1.98 21.59
CA TYR A 175 7.50 -1.39 22.79
C TYR A 175 6.80 -1.95 24.05
N THR A 176 7.10 -3.17 24.43
CA THR A 176 6.60 -3.75 25.69
C THR A 176 7.44 -3.35 26.90
N HIS A 177 8.46 -2.52 26.74
CA HIS A 177 9.33 -2.05 27.82
C HIS A 177 9.36 -0.53 27.92
N LEU A 178 8.23 0.07 28.25
CA LEU A 178 8.26 1.30 29.04
C LEU A 178 8.72 0.91 30.44
N ARG A 179 10.03 0.79 30.67
CA ARG A 179 10.59 0.88 32.01
C ARG A 179 10.37 2.32 32.46
N ALA A 180 9.38 2.53 33.28
CA ALA A 180 9.33 3.71 34.10
C ALA A 180 10.62 3.72 34.94
N HIS A 181 11.55 4.59 34.62
CA HIS A 181 12.63 4.93 35.51
C HIS A 181 11.99 5.72 36.65
N GLU A 182 11.63 5.02 37.73
CA GLU A 182 11.44 5.68 38.99
C GLU A 182 12.80 6.28 39.42
N THR A 183 12.92 7.59 39.28
CA THR A 183 13.95 8.34 39.92
C THR A 183 13.61 8.33 41.44
N ARG A 184 14.20 7.42 42.18
CA ARG A 184 14.29 7.54 43.64
C ARG A 184 15.13 8.79 43.91
N SER A 185 14.49 9.88 44.32
CA SER A 185 15.14 10.98 45.02
C SER A 185 15.43 10.49 46.45
N ASN A 186 16.73 10.46 46.78
CA ASN A 186 17.19 10.45 48.18
C ASN A 186 17.00 11.81 48.78
#